data_8ec5b31524de24e94c0d9952d9956dfc
#
_entry.id   8ec5b31524de24e94c0d9952d9956dfc
#
_cell.length_a   1.000
_cell.length_b   1.000
_cell.length_c   1.000
_cell.angle_alpha   90.00
_cell.angle_beta   90.00
_cell.angle_gamma   90.00
#
_symmetry.space_group_name_H-M   'P 1'
#
loop_
_entity.id
_entity.type
_entity.pdbx_description
1 polymer ?
#
loop_
_entity_poly.entity_id
_entity_poly.type
_entity_poly.pdbx_seq_one_letter_code
_entity_poly.pdbx_strand_id
1 'polypeptide(L)'
;ADEWEEQRDTPLIVGDARKARFKTLFKKHNVPKVVDYLSMDLEPPTVTLEVLKRIPFDVYTFRVITYEHDGYRNLGTVEPSRKLLEKHGYILDKTVNNQEDWYIRTDL
;
A
#
# COMPACT_ATOMS: atom_id res chain seq x y z
N ALA A 1 -12.37 3.50 -22.52
CA ALA A 1 -12.01 4.15 -21.25
C ALA A 1 -13.02 5.24 -20.93
N ASP A 2 -13.29 5.47 -19.66
CA ASP A 2 -14.17 6.57 -19.25
C ASP A 2 -13.39 7.89 -19.18
N GLU A 3 -14.11 8.99 -19.01
CA GLU A 3 -13.48 10.33 -18.93
C GLU A 3 -12.43 10.44 -17.84
N TRP A 4 -12.62 9.72 -16.75
CA TRP A 4 -11.72 9.70 -15.62
C TRP A 4 -10.35 9.16 -16.03
N GLU A 5 -10.33 8.04 -16.72
CA GLU A 5 -9.09 7.40 -17.16
C GLU A 5 -8.36 8.23 -18.20
N GLU A 6 -9.10 8.86 -19.13
CA GLU A 6 -8.54 9.71 -20.17
C GLU A 6 -7.84 10.95 -19.61
N GLN A 7 -8.27 11.44 -18.45
CA GLN A 7 -7.70 12.61 -17.81
C GLN A 7 -6.50 12.29 -16.92
N ARG A 8 -6.15 11.03 -16.82
CA ARG A 8 -5.12 10.58 -15.89
C ARG A 8 -3.73 10.70 -16.51
N ASP A 9 -2.81 11.42 -15.83
CA ASP A 9 -1.41 11.51 -16.23
C ASP A 9 -0.57 10.31 -15.83
N THR A 10 -1.08 9.43 -14.97
CA THR A 10 -0.37 8.28 -14.46
C THR A 10 -0.76 7.02 -15.23
N PRO A 11 0.18 6.07 -15.44
CA PRO A 11 -0.15 4.82 -16.09
C PRO A 11 -1.17 4.02 -15.28
N LEU A 12 -2.10 3.38 -15.97
CA LEU A 12 -3.05 2.45 -15.37
C LEU A 12 -2.64 1.03 -15.74
N ILE A 13 -2.44 0.19 -14.74
CA ILE A 13 -2.14 -1.23 -14.93
C ILE A 13 -3.31 -2.04 -14.38
N VAL A 14 -3.92 -2.85 -15.22
CA VAL A 14 -5.06 -3.67 -14.85
C VAL A 14 -4.61 -5.11 -14.64
N GLY A 15 -5.05 -5.72 -13.53
CA GLY A 15 -4.74 -7.11 -13.21
C GLY A 15 -5.17 -7.45 -11.79
N ASP A 16 -4.92 -8.69 -11.40
CA ASP A 16 -5.19 -9.16 -10.04
C ASP A 16 -3.96 -8.85 -9.15
N ALA A 17 -4.11 -7.89 -8.25
CA ALA A 17 -3.01 -7.46 -7.37
C ALA A 17 -2.46 -8.61 -6.51
N ARG A 18 -3.27 -9.63 -6.22
CA ARG A 18 -2.81 -10.79 -5.44
C ARG A 18 -1.83 -11.65 -6.22
N LYS A 19 -1.79 -11.52 -7.54
CA LYS A 19 -0.91 -12.28 -8.43
C LYS A 19 0.20 -11.42 -9.02
N ALA A 20 0.18 -10.13 -8.78
CA ALA A 20 1.13 -9.19 -9.37
C ALA A 20 2.55 -9.43 -8.84
N ARG A 21 3.52 -9.32 -9.74
CA ARG A 21 4.93 -9.34 -9.41
C ARG A 21 5.41 -7.89 -9.29
N PHE A 22 5.22 -7.31 -8.12
CA PHE A 22 5.46 -5.87 -7.93
C PHE A 22 6.90 -5.45 -8.21
N LYS A 23 7.87 -6.26 -7.83
CA LYS A 23 9.28 -5.94 -8.11
C LYS A 23 9.52 -5.80 -9.62
N THR A 24 8.97 -6.69 -10.41
CA THR A 24 9.06 -6.66 -11.88
C THR A 24 8.31 -5.46 -12.44
N LEU A 25 7.10 -5.20 -11.95
CA LEU A 25 6.28 -4.07 -12.41
C LEU A 25 6.95 -2.74 -12.08
N PHE A 26 7.49 -2.59 -10.88
CA PHE A 26 8.15 -1.36 -10.45
C PHE A 26 9.38 -1.08 -11.31
N LYS A 27 10.16 -2.10 -11.61
CA LYS A 27 11.31 -1.96 -12.52
C LYS A 27 10.88 -1.53 -13.92
N LYS A 28 9.86 -2.20 -14.47
CA LYS A 28 9.35 -1.92 -15.82
C LYS A 28 8.88 -0.47 -15.96
N HIS A 29 8.29 0.08 -14.91
CA HIS A 29 7.74 1.44 -14.92
C HIS A 29 8.68 2.47 -14.28
N ASN A 30 9.94 2.12 -14.06
CA ASN A 30 10.96 3.02 -13.53
C ASN A 30 10.57 3.65 -12.19
N VAL A 31 9.93 2.88 -11.32
CA VAL A 31 9.58 3.35 -9.97
C VAL A 31 10.88 3.59 -9.19
N PRO A 32 11.06 4.76 -8.58
CA PRO A 32 12.28 5.03 -7.79
C PRO A 32 12.33 4.15 -6.54
N LYS A 33 13.53 3.93 -6.02
CA LYS A 33 13.70 3.12 -4.80
C LYS A 33 13.09 3.79 -3.57
N VAL A 34 13.06 5.11 -3.55
CA VAL A 34 12.35 5.89 -2.54
C VAL A 34 11.12 6.49 -3.19
N VAL A 35 9.96 6.04 -2.78
CA VAL A 35 8.66 6.43 -3.32
C VAL A 35 8.00 7.40 -2.34
N ASP A 36 7.42 8.47 -2.85
CA ASP A 36 6.81 9.49 -1.99
C ASP A 36 5.58 8.98 -1.26
N TYR A 37 4.72 8.24 -1.93
CA TYR A 37 3.44 7.85 -1.36
C TYR A 37 2.94 6.50 -1.89
N LEU A 38 2.50 5.65 -0.97
CA LEU A 38 1.79 4.40 -1.29
C LEU A 38 0.41 4.46 -0.65
N SER A 39 -0.63 4.34 -1.47
CA SER A 39 -2.00 4.22 -0.99
C SER A 39 -2.49 2.79 -1.20
N MET A 40 -2.94 2.16 -0.13
CA MET A 40 -3.46 0.80 -0.19
C MET A 40 -4.90 0.77 0.30
N ASP A 41 -5.82 0.50 -0.63
CA ASP A 41 -7.25 0.46 -0.38
C ASP A 41 -7.89 -0.55 -1.35
N LEU A 42 -7.96 -1.79 -0.91
CA LEU A 42 -8.55 -2.87 -1.69
C LEU A 42 -9.74 -3.46 -0.93
N GLU A 43 -10.63 -4.11 -1.65
CA GLU A 43 -11.83 -4.70 -1.05
C GLU A 43 -11.85 -6.20 -1.31
N PRO A 44 -12.08 -7.03 -0.27
CA PRO A 44 -12.16 -6.67 1.15
C PRO A 44 -10.78 -6.45 1.80
N PRO A 45 -10.72 -5.98 3.06
CA PRO A 45 -9.44 -5.73 3.75
C PRO A 45 -8.51 -6.93 3.84
N THR A 46 -9.02 -8.13 3.79
CA THR A 46 -8.21 -9.35 3.73
C THR A 46 -7.37 -9.41 2.46
N VAL A 47 -7.88 -8.90 1.35
CA VAL A 47 -7.13 -8.78 0.08
C VAL A 47 -6.06 -7.72 0.21
N THR A 48 -6.36 -6.60 0.86
CA THR A 48 -5.35 -5.55 1.10
C THR A 48 -4.15 -6.13 1.86
N LEU A 49 -4.41 -6.94 2.88
CA LEU A 49 -3.35 -7.57 3.66
C LEU A 49 -2.52 -8.56 2.82
N GLU A 50 -3.17 -9.35 1.98
CA GLU A 50 -2.47 -10.24 1.06
C GLU A 50 -1.52 -9.47 0.14
N VAL A 51 -2.00 -8.38 -0.43
CA VAL A 51 -1.21 -7.54 -1.33
C VAL A 51 -0.07 -6.86 -0.56
N LEU A 52 -0.32 -6.39 0.65
CA LEU A 52 0.71 -5.78 1.49
C LEU A 52 1.90 -6.71 1.69
N LYS A 53 1.63 -7.99 1.90
CA LYS A 53 2.67 -9.01 2.08
C LYS A 53 3.52 -9.22 0.83
N ARG A 54 3.04 -8.78 -0.33
CA ARG A 54 3.73 -8.92 -1.61
C ARG A 54 4.52 -7.68 -2.02
N ILE A 55 4.33 -6.56 -1.36
CA ILE A 55 5.08 -5.34 -1.65
C ILE A 55 6.55 -5.56 -1.32
N PRO A 56 7.48 -5.25 -2.24
CA PRO A 56 8.92 -5.53 -2.03
C PRO A 56 9.59 -4.47 -1.15
N PHE A 57 9.27 -4.46 0.14
CA PHE A 57 9.81 -3.52 1.12
C PHE A 57 11.33 -3.69 1.35
N ASP A 58 11.91 -4.79 0.93
CA ASP A 58 13.35 -5.01 0.99
C ASP A 58 14.12 -4.18 -0.03
N VAL A 59 13.46 -3.73 -1.09
CA VAL A 59 14.07 -2.96 -2.19
C VAL A 59 13.52 -1.54 -2.26
N TYR A 60 12.24 -1.36 -2.03
CA TYR A 60 11.56 -0.08 -2.16
C TYR A 60 11.16 0.45 -0.79
N THR A 61 11.34 1.76 -0.60
CA THR A 61 10.97 2.46 0.62
C THR A 61 9.98 3.55 0.29
N PHE A 62 9.00 3.75 1.16
CA PHE A 62 7.93 4.73 0.95
C PHE A 62 8.00 5.79 2.03
N ARG A 63 7.84 7.05 1.67
CA ARG A 63 7.86 8.15 2.67
C ARG A 63 6.60 8.16 3.50
N VAL A 64 5.46 7.99 2.84
CA VAL A 64 4.13 7.95 3.46
C VAL A 64 3.35 6.76 2.92
N ILE A 65 2.69 6.04 3.80
CA ILE A 65 1.77 4.96 3.44
C ILE A 65 0.43 5.23 4.10
N THR A 66 -0.65 5.20 3.32
CA THR A 66 -2.00 5.13 3.87
C THR A 66 -2.55 3.74 3.59
N TYR A 67 -3.09 3.12 4.62
CA TYR A 67 -3.52 1.72 4.57
C TYR A 67 -4.92 1.61 5.14
N GLU A 68 -5.89 1.25 4.29
CA GLU A 68 -7.27 1.07 4.71
C GLU A 68 -7.49 -0.36 5.19
N HIS A 69 -7.78 -0.52 6.48
CA HIS A 69 -7.97 -1.82 7.11
C HIS A 69 -9.42 -2.06 7.56
N ASP A 70 -10.26 -1.01 7.57
CA ASP A 70 -11.64 -1.09 8.03
C ASP A 70 -11.77 -1.83 9.37
N GLY A 71 -11.00 -1.38 10.37
CA GLY A 71 -10.92 -2.05 11.68
C GLY A 71 -12.27 -2.25 12.35
N TYR A 72 -13.24 -1.37 12.06
CA TYR A 72 -14.60 -1.50 12.60
C TYR A 72 -15.31 -2.79 12.16
N ARG A 73 -14.83 -3.44 11.09
CA ARG A 73 -15.40 -4.70 10.57
C ARG A 73 -14.90 -5.94 11.32
N ASN A 74 -13.89 -5.79 12.17
CA ASN A 74 -13.31 -6.87 12.98
C ASN A 74 -12.91 -8.12 12.18
N LEU A 75 -12.21 -7.91 11.07
CA LEU A 75 -11.76 -9.00 10.19
C LEU A 75 -10.40 -9.59 10.59
N GLY A 76 -9.80 -9.12 11.67
CA GLY A 76 -8.52 -9.62 12.16
C GLY A 76 -7.32 -9.19 11.32
N THR A 77 -7.46 -8.13 10.50
CA THR A 77 -6.41 -7.69 9.57
C THR A 77 -5.58 -6.53 10.10
N VAL A 78 -6.05 -5.83 11.14
CA VAL A 78 -5.39 -4.61 11.64
C VAL A 78 -4.02 -4.93 12.23
N GLU A 79 -3.96 -5.79 13.23
CA GLU A 79 -2.71 -6.11 13.91
C GLU A 79 -1.64 -6.72 12.99
N PRO A 80 -1.97 -7.68 12.10
CA PRO A 80 -0.95 -8.17 11.17
C PRO A 80 -0.39 -7.10 10.25
N SER A 81 -1.21 -6.15 9.77
CA SER A 81 -0.75 -5.07 8.92
C SER A 81 0.20 -4.13 9.68
N ARG A 82 -0.14 -3.79 10.93
CA ARG A 82 0.70 -2.94 11.78
C ARG A 82 2.04 -3.59 12.08
N LYS A 83 2.03 -4.87 12.45
CA LYS A 83 3.27 -5.61 12.73
C LYS A 83 4.19 -5.66 11.52
N LEU A 84 3.63 -5.91 10.35
CA LEU A 84 4.41 -5.99 9.11
C LEU A 84 5.05 -4.64 8.78
N LEU A 85 4.30 -3.56 8.84
CA LEU A 85 4.81 -2.24 8.50
C LEU A 85 5.83 -1.74 9.56
N GLU A 86 5.57 -1.97 10.84
CA GLU A 86 6.53 -1.63 11.90
C GLU A 86 7.84 -2.40 11.75
N LYS A 87 7.77 -3.67 11.38
CA LYS A 87 8.95 -4.50 11.11
C LYS A 87 9.82 -3.89 10.01
N HIS A 88 9.21 -3.26 9.02
CA HIS A 88 9.93 -2.62 7.92
C HIS A 88 10.31 -1.16 8.21
N GLY A 89 10.16 -0.70 9.44
CA GLY A 89 10.63 0.62 9.85
C GLY A 89 9.62 1.76 9.72
N TYR A 90 8.36 1.45 9.45
CA TYR A 90 7.31 2.45 9.34
C TYR A 90 6.70 2.75 10.70
N ILE A 91 6.42 4.03 10.94
CA ILE A 91 5.86 4.52 12.19
C ILE A 91 4.39 4.88 11.96
N LEU A 92 3.50 4.29 12.77
CA LEU A 92 2.08 4.64 12.72
C LEU A 92 1.90 6.05 13.29
N ASP A 93 1.51 6.98 12.43
CA ASP A 93 1.30 8.38 12.80
C ASP A 93 -0.08 8.61 13.38
N LYS A 94 -1.11 8.10 12.72
CA LYS A 94 -2.50 8.20 13.21
C LYS A 94 -3.41 7.17 12.57
N THR A 95 -4.54 6.94 13.21
CA THR A 95 -5.65 6.14 12.69
C THR A 95 -6.87 7.03 12.53
N VAL A 96 -7.52 6.98 11.38
CA VAL A 96 -8.69 7.78 11.07
C VAL A 96 -9.93 6.90 11.06
N ASN A 97 -10.90 7.24 11.91
CA ASN A 97 -12.23 6.59 11.97
C ASN A 97 -12.21 5.06 12.10
N ASN A 98 -11.17 4.50 12.73
CA ASN A 98 -10.97 3.06 12.81
C ASN A 98 -11.08 2.37 11.43
N GLN A 99 -10.66 3.08 10.39
CA GLN A 99 -10.71 2.61 9.00
C GLN A 99 -9.35 2.61 8.33
N GLU A 100 -8.53 3.64 8.58
CA GLU A 100 -7.31 3.89 7.83
C GLU A 100 -6.17 4.24 8.77
N ASP A 101 -5.03 3.60 8.57
CA ASP A 101 -3.78 3.91 9.27
C ASP A 101 -2.88 4.73 8.35
N TRP A 102 -2.22 5.74 8.91
CA TRP A 102 -1.24 6.56 8.21
C TRP A 102 0.14 6.31 8.81
N TYR A 103 1.07 5.91 7.94
CA TYR A 103 2.44 5.57 8.33
C TYR A 103 3.42 6.55 7.71
N ILE A 104 4.52 6.82 8.42
CA ILE A 104 5.60 7.67 7.94
C ILE A 104 6.96 7.00 8.18
N ARG A 105 7.96 7.49 7.46
CA ARG A 105 9.36 7.21 7.74
C ARG A 105 10.09 8.52 7.96
N THR A 106 10.91 8.57 9.01
CA THR A 106 11.64 9.77 9.38
C THR A 106 13.12 9.71 9.04
N ASP A 107 13.59 8.56 8.54
CA ASP A 107 14.99 8.29 8.22
C ASP A 107 15.32 8.47 6.73
N LEU A 108 14.44 9.05 5.98
CA LEU A 108 14.62 9.28 4.54
C LEU A 108 14.95 10.73 4.22
#